data_c24cf38af34eca30b05cfffbdf37d12a
#
_entry.id   c24cf38af34eca30b05cfffbdf37d12a
#
_cell.length_a   1.000
_cell.length_b   1.000
_cell.length_c   1.000
_cell.angle_alpha   90.00
_cell.angle_beta   90.00
_cell.angle_gamma   90.00
#
_symmetry.space_group_name_H-M   'P 1'
#
loop_
_entity.id
_entity.type
_entity.pdbx_description
1 polymer ?
#
loop_
_entity_poly.entity_id
_entity_poly.type
_entity_poly.pdbx_seq_one_letter_code
_entity_poly.pdbx_strand_id
1 'polypeptide(L)'
;MYQVEYTARAIKQLKKLDKPTRALIFGWIEKNLVNCEDPRQHGKGLTANRSGQWRYRLGDYRILAEIQDEKLVIMVVEVGHRREIYD
;
A
#
# COMPACT_ATOMS: atom_id res chain seq x y z
N MET A 1 -8.17 -13.52 -2.24
CA MET A 1 -7.55 -14.42 -1.27
C MET A 1 -6.63 -13.72 -0.29
N TYR A 2 -5.89 -12.73 -0.75
CA TYR A 2 -5.06 -11.96 0.16
C TYR A 2 -5.88 -11.04 1.04
N GLN A 3 -5.51 -10.96 2.30
CA GLN A 3 -6.07 -9.97 3.22
C GLN A 3 -5.15 -8.76 3.27
N VAL A 4 -5.71 -7.60 3.58
CA VAL A 4 -4.91 -6.37 3.73
C VAL A 4 -4.88 -5.99 5.19
N GLU A 5 -3.66 -5.76 5.70
CA GLU A 5 -3.43 -5.28 7.06
C GLU A 5 -2.60 -4.01 7.00
N TYR A 6 -2.61 -3.25 8.08
CA TYR A 6 -1.95 -1.95 8.13
C TYR A 6 -1.08 -1.86 9.37
N THR A 7 0.14 -1.35 9.21
CA THR A 7 0.97 -1.03 10.37
C THR A 7 0.41 0.20 11.09
N ALA A 8 0.81 0.37 12.34
CA ALA A 8 0.44 1.57 13.11
C ALA A 8 0.90 2.84 12.38
N ARG A 9 2.08 2.80 11.76
CA ARG A 9 2.60 3.93 10.99
C ARG A 9 1.69 4.26 9.81
N ALA A 10 1.29 3.25 9.04
CA ALA A 10 0.40 3.46 7.91
C ALA A 10 -0.94 4.05 8.34
N ILE A 11 -1.49 3.55 9.45
CA ILE A 11 -2.73 4.09 10.00
C ILE A 11 -2.58 5.57 10.36
N LYS A 12 -1.49 5.93 11.01
CA LYS A 12 -1.22 7.33 11.36
C LYS A 12 -1.12 8.21 10.12
N GLN A 13 -0.44 7.72 9.10
CA GLN A 13 -0.30 8.47 7.85
C GLN A 13 -1.63 8.67 7.16
N LEU A 14 -2.46 7.64 7.14
CA LEU A 14 -3.80 7.73 6.55
C LEU A 14 -4.67 8.73 7.30
N LYS A 15 -4.57 8.77 8.63
CA LYS A 15 -5.35 9.71 9.43
C LYS A 15 -4.97 11.17 9.18
N LYS A 16 -3.76 11.43 8.73
CA LYS A 16 -3.30 12.79 8.42
C LYS A 16 -3.80 13.30 7.07
N LEU A 17 -4.29 12.41 6.22
CA LEU A 17 -4.81 12.80 4.92
C LEU A 17 -6.21 13.38 5.07
N ASP A 18 -6.56 14.28 4.15
CA ASP A 18 -7.92 14.78 4.08
C ASP A 18 -8.89 13.64 3.73
N LYS A 19 -10.15 13.80 4.10
CA LYS A 19 -11.15 12.75 3.92
C LYS A 19 -11.28 12.25 2.49
N PRO A 20 -11.39 13.13 1.48
CA PRO A 20 -11.52 12.65 0.10
C PRO A 20 -10.33 11.80 -0.35
N THR A 21 -9.12 12.23 -0.03
CA THR A 21 -7.91 11.49 -0.39
C THR A 21 -7.87 10.13 0.29
N ARG A 22 -8.17 10.12 1.59
CA ARG A 22 -8.19 8.87 2.35
C ARG A 22 -9.23 7.90 1.80
N ALA A 23 -10.42 8.40 1.48
CA ALA A 23 -11.48 7.56 0.91
C ALA A 23 -11.06 6.99 -0.44
N LEU A 24 -10.37 7.78 -1.25
CA LEU A 24 -9.88 7.34 -2.56
C LEU A 24 -8.88 6.20 -2.40
N ILE A 25 -7.96 6.34 -1.46
CA ILE A 25 -6.93 5.31 -1.20
C ILE A 25 -7.57 4.03 -0.69
N PHE A 26 -8.45 4.12 0.29
CA PHE A 26 -9.15 2.94 0.81
C PHE A 26 -10.00 2.27 -0.26
N GLY A 27 -10.69 3.06 -1.09
CA GLY A 27 -11.49 2.52 -2.18
C GLY A 27 -10.65 1.75 -3.18
N TRP A 28 -9.47 2.28 -3.51
CA TRP A 28 -8.56 1.60 -4.42
C TRP A 28 -8.06 0.28 -3.83
N ILE A 29 -7.69 0.29 -2.54
CA ILE A 29 -7.22 -0.90 -1.83
C ILE A 29 -8.32 -1.96 -1.79
N GLU A 30 -9.54 -1.55 -1.44
CA GLU A 30 -10.68 -2.45 -1.40
C GLU A 30 -10.93 -3.10 -2.74
N LYS A 31 -10.89 -2.31 -3.80
CA LYS A 31 -11.20 -2.80 -5.13
C LYS A 31 -10.10 -3.71 -5.69
N ASN A 32 -8.83 -3.39 -5.43
CA ASN A 32 -7.73 -4.03 -6.14
C ASN A 32 -6.92 -5.00 -5.29
N LEU A 33 -6.90 -4.84 -3.99
CA LEU A 33 -6.04 -5.64 -3.12
C LEU A 33 -6.80 -6.59 -2.20
N VAL A 34 -7.92 -6.15 -1.64
CA VAL A 34 -8.68 -7.02 -0.73
C VAL A 34 -9.23 -8.19 -1.52
N ASN A 35 -8.95 -9.39 -1.05
CA ASN A 35 -9.34 -10.65 -1.67
C ASN A 35 -8.77 -10.85 -3.09
N CYS A 36 -7.71 -10.15 -3.46
CA CYS A 36 -7.07 -10.37 -4.75
C CYS A 36 -6.34 -11.72 -4.75
N GLU A 37 -6.14 -12.26 -5.94
CA GLU A 37 -5.37 -13.48 -6.11
C GLU A 37 -3.90 -13.20 -6.36
N ASP A 38 -3.60 -12.10 -7.04
CA ASP A 38 -2.23 -11.71 -7.38
C ASP A 38 -1.97 -10.26 -6.96
N PRO A 39 -1.36 -10.06 -5.78
CA PRO A 39 -1.07 -8.70 -5.32
C PRO A 39 0.00 -8.00 -6.14
N ARG A 40 0.72 -8.72 -6.99
CA ARG A 40 1.76 -8.15 -7.84
C ARG A 40 1.27 -7.80 -9.24
N GLN A 41 -0.02 -7.94 -9.48
CA GLN A 41 -0.64 -7.52 -10.74
C GLN A 41 -0.54 -6.01 -10.94
N HIS A 42 -0.57 -5.25 -9.85
CA HIS A 42 -0.42 -3.80 -9.85
C HIS A 42 0.88 -3.42 -9.16
N GLY A 43 1.42 -2.25 -9.48
CA GLY A 43 2.60 -1.73 -8.82
C GLY A 43 3.90 -2.32 -9.30
N LYS A 44 4.94 -2.15 -8.49
CA LYS A 44 6.25 -2.73 -8.80
C LYS A 44 7.09 -2.92 -7.55
N GLY A 45 8.06 -3.82 -7.64
CA GLY A 45 9.01 -4.07 -6.57
C GLY A 45 10.02 -2.94 -6.43
N LEU A 46 10.43 -2.68 -5.20
CA LEU A 46 11.42 -1.67 -4.89
C LEU A 46 12.80 -2.30 -4.75
N THR A 47 13.84 -1.47 -4.91
CA THR A 47 15.23 -1.90 -4.86
C THR A 47 15.98 -1.11 -3.78
N ALA A 48 17.28 -1.36 -3.65
CA ALA A 48 18.16 -0.67 -2.71
C ALA A 48 17.64 -0.81 -1.27
N ASN A 49 17.50 0.30 -0.56
CA ASN A 49 17.13 0.29 0.86
C ASN A 49 15.74 -0.27 1.14
N ARG A 50 14.89 -0.32 0.12
CA ARG A 50 13.53 -0.82 0.27
C ARG A 50 13.31 -2.15 -0.45
N SER A 51 14.38 -2.84 -0.73
CA SER A 51 14.33 -4.16 -1.37
C SER A 51 13.41 -5.09 -0.58
N GLY A 52 12.54 -5.78 -1.30
CA GLY A 52 11.54 -6.66 -0.68
C GLY A 52 10.18 -6.00 -0.46
N GLN A 53 10.09 -4.69 -0.62
CA GLN A 53 8.82 -4.01 -0.55
C GLN A 53 8.21 -3.81 -1.94
N TRP A 54 6.90 -3.63 -1.94
CA TRP A 54 6.12 -3.43 -3.17
C TRP A 54 5.43 -2.08 -3.10
N ARG A 55 5.43 -1.36 -4.22
CA ARG A 55 4.82 -0.04 -4.29
C ARG A 55 3.61 -0.05 -5.20
N TYR A 56 2.51 0.50 -4.68
CA TYR A 56 1.34 0.81 -5.49
C TYR A 56 1.25 2.32 -5.66
N ARG A 57 0.82 2.75 -6.84
CA ARG A 57 0.62 4.17 -7.14
C ARG A 57 -0.87 4.47 -7.27
N LEU A 58 -1.26 5.59 -6.69
CA LEU A 58 -2.60 6.13 -6.87
C LEU A 58 -2.46 7.64 -7.04
N GLY A 59 -2.42 8.09 -8.31
CA GLY A 59 -2.11 9.48 -8.60
C GLY A 59 -0.76 9.88 -8.03
N ASP A 60 -0.75 10.92 -7.21
CA ASP A 60 0.47 11.40 -6.56
C ASP A 60 0.78 10.67 -5.26
N TYR A 61 -0.02 9.69 -4.90
CA TYR A 61 0.16 8.97 -3.64
C TYR A 61 0.83 7.63 -3.87
N ARG A 62 1.57 7.19 -2.86
CA ARG A 62 2.27 5.92 -2.85
C ARG A 62 1.79 5.08 -1.69
N ILE A 63 1.59 3.81 -1.96
CA ILE A 63 1.27 2.82 -0.93
C ILE A 63 2.40 1.80 -0.97
N LEU A 64 3.15 1.71 0.12
CA LEU A 64 4.23 0.73 0.23
C LEU A 64 3.75 -0.44 1.08
N ALA A 65 4.04 -1.64 0.63
CA ALA A 65 3.56 -2.84 1.29
C ALA A 65 4.61 -3.94 1.30
N GLU A 66 4.48 -4.83 2.27
CA GLU A 66 5.19 -6.09 2.28
C GLU A 66 4.18 -7.17 1.95
N ILE A 67 4.47 -7.94 0.91
CA ILE A 67 3.59 -9.02 0.51
C ILE A 67 4.08 -10.30 1.20
N GLN A 68 3.26 -10.82 2.07
CA GLN A 68 3.57 -12.01 2.86
C GLN A 68 2.80 -13.19 2.26
N ASP A 69 3.41 -13.83 1.27
CA ASP A 69 2.73 -14.87 0.49
C ASP A 69 2.29 -16.06 1.34
N GLU A 70 3.11 -16.43 2.32
CA GLU A 70 2.82 -17.59 3.17
C GLU A 70 1.57 -17.38 4.00
N LYS A 71 1.27 -16.12 4.34
CA LYS A 71 0.10 -15.78 5.15
C LYS A 71 -1.06 -15.26 4.31
N LEU A 72 -0.84 -15.06 3.00
CA LEU A 72 -1.79 -14.41 2.11
C LEU A 72 -2.19 -13.03 2.64
N VAL A 73 -1.18 -12.25 3.03
CA VAL A 73 -1.36 -10.91 3.61
C VAL A 73 -0.56 -9.89 2.83
N ILE A 74 -1.19 -8.74 2.58
CA ILE A 74 -0.54 -7.54 2.07
C ILE A 74 -0.48 -6.58 3.25
N MET A 75 0.72 -6.39 3.81
CA MET A 75 0.91 -5.50 4.94
C MET A 75 1.26 -4.11 4.44
N VAL A 76 0.34 -3.17 4.56
CA VAL A 76 0.59 -1.78 4.18
C VAL A 76 1.45 -1.14 5.25
N VAL A 77 2.66 -0.71 4.87
CA VAL A 77 3.64 -0.19 5.83
C VAL A 77 3.79 1.32 5.78
N GLU A 78 3.55 1.94 4.61
CA GLU A 78 3.60 3.39 4.46
C GLU A 78 2.60 3.85 3.44
N VAL A 79 2.02 5.03 3.69
CA VAL A 79 1.13 5.70 2.74
C VAL A 79 1.46 7.19 2.77
N GLY A 80 1.64 7.81 1.62
CA GLY A 80 1.90 9.24 1.60
C GLY A 80 2.03 9.77 0.18
N HIS A 81 2.20 11.11 0.13
CA HIS A 81 2.44 11.79 -1.13
C HIS A 81 3.83 11.43 -1.67
N ARG A 82 3.96 11.38 -2.99
CA ARG A 82 5.23 11.04 -3.64
C ARG A 82 6.41 11.90 -3.17
N ARG A 83 6.13 13.09 -2.63
CA ARG A 83 7.17 13.97 -2.10
C ARG A 83 7.74 13.49 -0.78
N GLU A 84 6.99 12.65 -0.06
CA GLU A 84 7.35 12.19 1.27
C GLU A 84 7.85 10.75 1.28
N ILE A 85 7.51 9.99 0.26
CA ILE A 85 7.87 8.58 0.16
C ILE A 85 8.78 8.37 -1.03
N TYR A 86 10.01 8.00 -0.73
CA TYR A 86 10.99 7.67 -1.76
C TYR A 86 10.88 6.22 -2.15
N ASP A 87 10.91 5.99 -3.44
CA ASP A 87 10.88 4.63 -3.97
C ASP A 87 11.93 4.42 -5.10
#